data_0896c34b2c67c556cf83dba872cc1208
#
_entry.id   0896c34b2c67c556cf83dba872cc1208
#
_cell.length_a   1.000
_cell.length_b   1.000
_cell.length_c   1.000
_cell.angle_alpha   90.00
_cell.angle_beta   90.00
_cell.angle_gamma   90.00
#
_symmetry.space_group_name_H-M   'P 1'
#
loop_
_entity.id
_entity.type
_entity.pdbx_description
1 polymer ?
#
loop_
_entity_poly.entity_id
_entity_poly.type
_entity_poly.pdbx_seq_one_letter_code
_entity_poly.pdbx_strand_id
1 'polypeptide(L)'
;VTPRPSIDHIRRPQILAAAAEVIAERGVAATRIADVAERCGVSPPAVLYWFDSKEKLLAEALTADDDRFYEELSERLAGEDAPRDQMVALIEAAAGDADFALWMELWTWALRDPDLRAAREGFDRRWRAVIEAVVADGVAAGEFAADVDPAQTALAIAALIDGLTVQAALGDPEVSVPRLTETVLISVGRLLGAELPERAGGRASP
;
A
#
# COMPACT_ATOMS: atom_id res chain seq x y z
N VAL A 1 16.01 -29.75 30.23
CA VAL A 1 14.97 -28.73 30.05
C VAL A 1 15.11 -28.24 28.63
N THR A 2 14.25 -28.72 27.75
CA THR A 2 14.20 -28.28 26.35
C THR A 2 13.73 -26.83 26.34
N PRO A 3 14.45 -25.88 25.70
CA PRO A 3 13.98 -24.52 25.57
C PRO A 3 12.62 -24.53 24.85
N ARG A 4 11.60 -23.90 25.44
CA ARG A 4 10.36 -23.62 24.71
C ARG A 4 10.73 -22.85 23.44
N PRO A 5 10.27 -23.24 22.23
CA PRO A 5 10.47 -22.45 21.05
C PRO A 5 9.92 -21.05 21.37
N SER A 6 10.72 -20.03 21.04
CA SER A 6 10.31 -18.64 21.19
C SER A 6 9.08 -18.44 20.32
N ILE A 7 7.92 -18.17 20.96
CA ILE A 7 6.64 -17.91 20.29
C ILE A 7 6.64 -16.47 19.75
N ASP A 8 7.72 -15.77 19.93
CA ASP A 8 7.93 -14.35 19.68
C ASP A 8 7.62 -13.97 18.23
N HIS A 9 8.17 -14.74 17.27
CA HIS A 9 7.97 -14.53 15.84
C HIS A 9 6.53 -14.81 15.35
N ILE A 10 5.70 -15.49 16.15
CA ILE A 10 4.29 -15.73 15.85
C ILE A 10 3.39 -14.68 16.52
N ARG A 11 3.70 -14.32 17.76
CA ARG A 11 2.85 -13.42 18.55
C ARG A 11 2.94 -11.96 18.12
N ARG A 12 4.14 -11.48 17.82
CA ARG A 12 4.33 -10.08 17.42
C ARG A 12 3.60 -9.72 16.12
N PRO A 13 3.71 -10.48 15.01
CA PRO A 13 2.93 -10.25 13.80
C PRO A 13 1.41 -10.33 14.02
N GLN A 14 0.94 -11.26 14.87
CA GLN A 14 -0.49 -11.37 15.20
C GLN A 14 -1.02 -10.12 15.93
N ILE A 15 -0.22 -9.54 16.83
CA ILE A 15 -0.60 -8.31 17.54
C ILE A 15 -0.60 -7.12 16.57
N LEU A 16 0.37 -7.03 15.66
CA LEU A 16 0.41 -5.99 14.64
C LEU A 16 -0.80 -6.06 13.69
N ALA A 17 -1.15 -7.24 13.21
CA ALA A 17 -2.33 -7.44 12.37
C ALA A 17 -3.63 -7.04 13.12
N ALA A 18 -3.80 -7.48 14.37
CA ALA A 18 -4.94 -7.08 15.18
C ALA A 18 -4.98 -5.56 15.43
N ALA A 19 -3.82 -4.93 15.61
CA ALA A 19 -3.75 -3.48 15.77
C ALA A 19 -4.14 -2.75 14.48
N ALA A 20 -3.67 -3.20 13.32
CA ALA A 20 -4.04 -2.65 12.01
C ALA A 20 -5.56 -2.73 11.78
N GLU A 21 -6.18 -3.89 12.05
CA GLU A 21 -7.63 -4.05 11.95
C GLU A 21 -8.40 -3.09 12.88
N VAL A 22 -7.97 -2.94 14.15
CA VAL A 22 -8.63 -2.03 15.10
C VAL A 22 -8.45 -0.57 14.68
N ILE A 23 -7.28 -0.20 14.13
CA ILE A 23 -7.02 1.13 13.60
C ILE A 23 -7.95 1.42 12.40
N ALA A 24 -8.06 0.49 11.47
CA ALA A 24 -8.94 0.64 10.30
C ALA A 24 -10.42 0.83 10.70
N GLU A 25 -10.89 0.10 11.73
CA GLU A 25 -12.26 0.21 12.22
C GLU A 25 -12.57 1.49 13.01
N ARG A 26 -11.61 2.02 13.78
CA ARG A 26 -11.85 3.05 14.81
C ARG A 26 -11.01 4.30 14.68
N GLY A 27 -10.00 4.26 13.83
CA GLY A 27 -8.98 5.28 13.74
C GLY A 27 -7.93 5.19 14.85
N VAL A 28 -6.76 5.78 14.62
CA VAL A 28 -5.62 5.80 15.55
C VAL A 28 -6.01 6.39 16.91
N ALA A 29 -6.74 7.50 16.93
CA ALA A 29 -7.08 8.22 18.14
C ALA A 29 -7.96 7.40 19.10
N ALA A 30 -8.92 6.63 18.57
CA ALA A 30 -9.86 5.84 19.36
C ALA A 30 -9.34 4.42 19.69
N THR A 31 -8.29 3.93 19.03
CA THR A 31 -7.69 2.63 19.29
C THR A 31 -7.07 2.57 20.70
N ARG A 32 -7.37 1.53 21.46
CA ARG A 32 -6.84 1.28 22.81
C ARG A 32 -6.09 -0.06 22.83
N ILE A 33 -5.06 -0.16 23.68
CA ILE A 33 -4.34 -1.43 23.91
C ILE A 33 -5.29 -2.57 24.31
N ALA A 34 -6.36 -2.27 25.09
CA ALA A 34 -7.34 -3.27 25.47
C ALA A 34 -8.12 -3.84 24.28
N ASP A 35 -8.45 -3.01 23.28
CA ASP A 35 -9.18 -3.44 22.08
C ASP A 35 -8.31 -4.38 21.23
N VAL A 36 -7.02 -4.05 21.08
CA VAL A 36 -6.05 -4.91 20.37
C VAL A 36 -5.82 -6.22 21.12
N ALA A 37 -5.67 -6.16 22.45
CA ALA A 37 -5.48 -7.34 23.28
C ALA A 37 -6.69 -8.30 23.20
N GLU A 38 -7.91 -7.77 23.23
CA GLU A 38 -9.14 -8.53 23.05
C GLU A 38 -9.18 -9.19 21.67
N ARG A 39 -8.86 -8.45 20.59
CA ARG A 39 -8.86 -8.93 19.21
C ARG A 39 -7.90 -10.10 19.00
N CYS A 40 -6.70 -10.07 19.57
CA CYS A 40 -5.71 -11.15 19.45
C CYS A 40 -5.73 -12.17 20.61
N GLY A 41 -6.67 -12.07 21.53
CA GLY A 41 -6.86 -13.04 22.61
C GLY A 41 -5.71 -13.09 23.63
N VAL A 42 -5.11 -11.93 23.95
CA VAL A 42 -4.05 -11.78 24.94
C VAL A 42 -4.42 -10.74 26.00
N SER A 43 -3.62 -10.61 27.06
CA SER A 43 -3.85 -9.55 28.05
C SER A 43 -3.18 -8.22 27.60
N PRO A 44 -3.73 -7.04 27.99
CA PRO A 44 -3.11 -5.75 27.71
C PRO A 44 -1.64 -5.64 28.15
N PRO A 45 -1.23 -6.16 29.35
CA PRO A 45 0.19 -6.21 29.72
C PRO A 45 1.05 -7.04 28.76
N ALA A 46 0.50 -8.10 28.15
CA ALA A 46 1.24 -8.91 27.19
C ALA A 46 1.50 -8.12 25.90
N VAL A 47 0.56 -7.30 25.43
CA VAL A 47 0.77 -6.40 24.29
C VAL A 47 1.90 -5.41 24.58
N LEU A 48 1.85 -4.74 25.74
CA LEU A 48 2.88 -3.75 26.14
C LEU A 48 4.26 -4.37 26.37
N TYR A 49 4.33 -5.64 26.70
CA TYR A 49 5.60 -6.36 26.78
C TYR A 49 6.32 -6.41 25.42
N TRP A 50 5.57 -6.48 24.33
CA TRP A 50 6.12 -6.57 22.97
C TRP A 50 6.47 -5.20 22.35
N PHE A 51 5.75 -4.15 22.71
CA PHE A 51 5.80 -2.87 21.99
C PHE A 51 6.18 -1.67 22.87
N ASP A 52 6.45 -1.88 24.15
CA ASP A 52 6.83 -0.85 25.13
C ASP A 52 5.77 0.24 25.36
N SER A 53 5.09 0.70 24.29
CA SER A 53 4.07 1.75 24.35
C SER A 53 2.96 1.54 23.31
N LYS A 54 1.85 2.25 23.50
CA LYS A 54 0.74 2.30 22.53
C LYS A 54 1.22 2.91 21.20
N GLU A 55 1.96 4.00 21.29
CA GLU A 55 2.45 4.76 20.14
C GLU A 55 3.35 3.88 19.27
N LYS A 56 4.28 3.15 19.86
CA LYS A 56 5.12 2.18 19.14
C LYS A 56 4.31 1.09 18.45
N LEU A 57 3.36 0.48 19.17
CA LEU A 57 2.48 -0.53 18.58
C LEU A 57 1.77 0.00 17.35
N LEU A 58 1.13 1.19 17.47
CA LEU A 58 0.34 1.75 16.38
C LEU A 58 1.23 2.18 15.20
N ALA A 59 2.41 2.76 15.47
CA ALA A 59 3.38 3.10 14.43
C ALA A 59 3.83 1.88 13.64
N GLU A 60 4.20 0.80 14.35
CA GLU A 60 4.62 -0.43 13.71
C GLU A 60 3.47 -1.14 12.98
N ALA A 61 2.25 -1.09 13.50
CA ALA A 61 1.09 -1.66 12.83
C ALA A 61 0.76 -0.97 11.49
N LEU A 62 0.97 0.35 11.42
CA LEU A 62 0.73 1.14 10.21
C LEU A 62 1.76 0.88 9.10
N THR A 63 2.94 0.34 9.45
CA THR A 63 4.03 0.06 8.51
C THR A 63 4.35 -1.42 8.35
N ALA A 64 3.64 -2.29 9.08
CA ALA A 64 3.95 -3.73 9.13
C ALA A 64 3.77 -4.46 7.80
N ASP A 65 2.89 -3.96 6.95
CA ASP A 65 2.55 -4.60 5.67
C ASP A 65 3.34 -4.05 4.47
N ASP A 66 4.19 -3.03 4.67
CA ASP A 66 4.94 -2.40 3.57
C ASP A 66 5.78 -3.42 2.79
N ASP A 67 6.57 -4.24 3.49
CA ASP A 67 7.45 -5.22 2.83
C ASP A 67 6.65 -6.31 2.11
N ARG A 68 5.56 -6.79 2.71
CA ARG A 68 4.67 -7.77 2.08
C ARG A 68 4.03 -7.21 0.80
N PHE A 69 3.56 -5.97 0.84
CA PHE A 69 3.02 -5.31 -0.35
C PHE A 69 4.03 -5.30 -1.50
N TYR A 70 5.30 -4.95 -1.23
CA TYR A 70 6.33 -4.92 -2.27
C TYR A 70 6.77 -6.31 -2.74
N GLU A 71 6.75 -7.33 -1.89
CA GLU A 71 6.99 -8.72 -2.28
C GLU A 71 5.89 -9.21 -3.25
N GLU A 72 4.62 -9.03 -2.89
CA GLU A 72 3.47 -9.38 -3.72
C GLU A 72 3.45 -8.61 -5.05
N LEU A 73 3.76 -7.30 -5.01
CA LEU A 73 3.88 -6.47 -6.20
C LEU A 73 5.01 -6.97 -7.11
N SER A 74 6.18 -7.29 -6.56
CA SER A 74 7.32 -7.80 -7.31
C SER A 74 7.00 -9.11 -8.01
N GLU A 75 6.33 -10.06 -7.32
CA GLU A 75 5.87 -11.32 -7.91
C GLU A 75 4.86 -11.07 -9.04
N ARG A 76 3.93 -10.15 -8.85
CA ARG A 76 2.92 -9.78 -9.87
C ARG A 76 3.59 -9.18 -11.12
N LEU A 77 4.54 -8.25 -10.94
CA LEU A 77 5.28 -7.66 -12.08
C LEU A 77 6.17 -8.67 -12.79
N ALA A 78 6.80 -9.59 -12.07
CA ALA A 78 7.61 -10.66 -12.67
C ALA A 78 6.79 -11.67 -13.50
N GLY A 79 5.48 -11.72 -13.29
CA GLY A 79 4.55 -12.53 -14.08
C GLY A 79 4.15 -11.90 -15.42
N GLU A 80 4.55 -10.65 -15.69
CA GLU A 80 4.21 -9.91 -16.90
C GLU A 80 5.44 -9.69 -17.77
N ASP A 81 5.37 -10.05 -19.05
CA ASP A 81 6.49 -9.98 -19.98
C ASP A 81 6.70 -8.59 -20.58
N ALA A 82 5.62 -7.79 -20.69
CA ALA A 82 5.66 -6.49 -21.35
C ALA A 82 5.51 -5.33 -20.34
N PRO A 83 6.29 -4.23 -20.48
CA PRO A 83 6.17 -3.04 -19.64
C PRO A 83 4.75 -2.45 -19.56
N ARG A 84 3.95 -2.54 -20.63
CA ARG A 84 2.54 -2.12 -20.63
C ARG A 84 1.71 -2.96 -19.67
N ASP A 85 1.89 -4.27 -19.67
CA ASP A 85 1.17 -5.20 -18.79
C ASP A 85 1.62 -5.02 -17.34
N GLN A 86 2.93 -4.79 -17.11
CA GLN A 86 3.46 -4.44 -15.81
C GLN A 86 2.86 -3.12 -15.28
N MET A 87 2.70 -2.10 -16.11
CA MET A 87 2.06 -0.84 -15.71
C MET A 87 0.59 -1.06 -15.31
N VAL A 88 -0.15 -1.86 -16.06
CA VAL A 88 -1.54 -2.23 -15.69
C VAL A 88 -1.58 -2.98 -14.36
N ALA A 89 -0.71 -3.99 -14.19
CA ALA A 89 -0.62 -4.77 -12.95
C ALA A 89 -0.30 -3.90 -11.73
N LEU A 90 0.59 -2.91 -11.90
CA LEU A 90 0.95 -1.94 -10.88
C LEU A 90 -0.24 -1.05 -10.49
N ILE A 91 -0.98 -0.52 -11.47
CA ILE A 91 -2.17 0.32 -11.23
C ILE A 91 -3.26 -0.49 -10.52
N GLU A 92 -3.50 -1.74 -10.95
CA GLU A 92 -4.46 -2.63 -10.31
C GLU A 92 -4.06 -2.99 -8.87
N ALA A 93 -2.77 -3.21 -8.60
CA ALA A 93 -2.27 -3.46 -7.26
C ALA A 93 -2.51 -2.26 -6.34
N ALA A 94 -2.27 -1.04 -6.84
CA ALA A 94 -2.50 0.19 -6.09
C ALA A 94 -4.00 0.45 -5.78
N ALA A 95 -4.90 -0.02 -6.65
CA ALA A 95 -6.33 0.22 -6.51
C ALA A 95 -7.09 -0.91 -5.78
N GLY A 96 -6.54 -2.14 -5.75
CA GLY A 96 -7.33 -3.34 -5.50
C GLY A 96 -7.49 -3.74 -4.03
N ASP A 97 -6.43 -3.73 -3.23
CA ASP A 97 -6.40 -4.34 -1.90
C ASP A 97 -6.02 -3.36 -0.77
N ALA A 98 -5.89 -2.08 -1.08
CA ALA A 98 -5.48 -1.12 -0.06
C ALA A 98 -6.59 -0.92 0.97
N ASP A 99 -6.32 -1.19 2.23
CA ASP A 99 -7.10 -0.64 3.33
C ASP A 99 -6.88 0.88 3.36
N PHE A 100 -7.64 1.57 2.51
CA PHE A 100 -7.54 3.03 2.36
C PHE A 100 -7.72 3.76 3.69
N ALA A 101 -8.49 3.19 4.63
CA ALA A 101 -8.69 3.78 5.95
C ALA A 101 -7.38 3.75 6.75
N LEU A 102 -6.68 2.61 6.77
CA LEU A 102 -5.41 2.46 7.46
C LEU A 102 -4.34 3.39 6.87
N TRP A 103 -4.29 3.49 5.55
CA TRP A 103 -3.37 4.34 4.82
C TRP A 103 -3.60 5.84 5.08
N MET A 104 -4.86 6.28 5.12
CA MET A 104 -5.23 7.65 5.49
C MET A 104 -4.87 7.97 6.95
N GLU A 105 -5.00 7.02 7.87
CA GLU A 105 -4.56 7.18 9.26
C GLU A 105 -3.05 7.37 9.34
N LEU A 106 -2.25 6.58 8.60
CA LEU A 106 -0.80 6.76 8.50
C LEU A 106 -0.45 8.18 8.02
N TRP A 107 -1.08 8.66 6.96
CA TRP A 107 -0.84 9.99 6.43
C TRP A 107 -1.17 11.09 7.44
N THR A 108 -2.31 10.98 8.09
CA THR A 108 -2.77 11.95 9.09
C THR A 108 -1.82 12.01 10.28
N TRP A 109 -1.31 10.87 10.71
CA TRP A 109 -0.40 10.82 11.85
C TRP A 109 1.02 11.27 11.46
N ALA A 110 1.51 10.92 10.29
CA ALA A 110 2.81 11.35 9.76
C ALA A 110 2.97 12.89 9.70
N LEU A 111 1.86 13.64 9.66
CA LEU A 111 1.90 15.11 9.75
C LEU A 111 2.47 15.61 11.10
N ARG A 112 2.40 14.80 12.17
CA ARG A 112 2.74 15.18 13.54
C ARG A 112 3.84 14.34 14.15
N ASP A 113 4.11 13.17 13.60
CA ASP A 113 5.12 12.21 14.09
C ASP A 113 6.28 12.11 13.09
N PRO A 114 7.52 12.50 13.49
CA PRO A 114 8.67 12.47 12.60
C PRO A 114 9.08 11.05 12.16
N ASP A 115 8.92 10.05 13.02
CA ASP A 115 9.32 8.68 12.73
C ASP A 115 8.38 8.06 11.69
N LEU A 116 7.07 8.28 11.85
CA LEU A 116 6.07 7.87 10.85
C LEU A 116 6.21 8.62 9.54
N ARG A 117 6.58 9.90 9.60
CA ARG A 117 6.90 10.67 8.38
C ARG A 117 8.08 10.06 7.64
N ALA A 118 9.16 9.71 8.33
CA ALA A 118 10.31 9.07 7.72
C ALA A 118 9.99 7.69 7.12
N ALA A 119 9.17 6.88 7.81
CA ALA A 119 8.68 5.61 7.30
C ALA A 119 7.88 5.81 6.01
N ARG A 120 6.91 6.73 6.02
CA ARG A 120 6.12 7.06 4.84
C ARG A 120 6.97 7.57 3.67
N GLU A 121 7.93 8.46 3.92
CA GLU A 121 8.87 8.94 2.90
C GLU A 121 9.67 7.78 2.29
N GLY A 122 10.00 6.77 3.08
CA GLY A 122 10.64 5.53 2.64
C GLY A 122 9.74 4.75 1.68
N PHE A 123 8.48 4.54 2.05
CA PHE A 123 7.48 3.89 1.22
C PHE A 123 7.26 4.65 -0.10
N ASP A 124 6.99 5.94 -0.06
CA ASP A 124 6.75 6.77 -1.25
C ASP A 124 7.93 6.76 -2.23
N ARG A 125 9.17 6.76 -1.71
CA ARG A 125 10.37 6.67 -2.52
C ARG A 125 10.48 5.33 -3.23
N ARG A 126 10.21 4.22 -2.51
CA ARG A 126 10.21 2.87 -3.06
C ARG A 126 9.11 2.71 -4.11
N TRP A 127 7.91 3.23 -3.83
CA TRP A 127 6.78 3.24 -4.76
C TRP A 127 7.13 3.93 -6.08
N ARG A 128 7.63 5.17 -6.01
CA ARG A 128 8.06 5.89 -7.20
C ARG A 128 9.17 5.20 -7.95
N ALA A 129 10.13 4.57 -7.27
CA ALA A 129 11.22 3.83 -7.93
C ALA A 129 10.71 2.62 -8.72
N VAL A 130 9.68 1.90 -8.23
CA VAL A 130 9.06 0.81 -8.99
C VAL A 130 8.37 1.34 -10.25
N ILE A 131 7.59 2.41 -10.13
CA ILE A 131 6.94 3.04 -11.30
C ILE A 131 7.99 3.52 -12.31
N GLU A 132 9.03 4.21 -11.84
CA GLU A 132 10.13 4.74 -12.67
C GLU A 132 10.83 3.62 -13.45
N ALA A 133 11.09 2.47 -12.82
CA ALA A 133 11.69 1.32 -13.47
C ALA A 133 10.82 0.79 -14.62
N VAL A 134 9.51 0.59 -14.38
CA VAL A 134 8.58 0.12 -15.42
C VAL A 134 8.49 1.13 -16.58
N VAL A 135 8.48 2.45 -16.29
CA VAL A 135 8.46 3.49 -17.33
C VAL A 135 9.76 3.47 -18.12
N ALA A 136 10.92 3.37 -17.47
CA ALA A 136 12.23 3.33 -18.14
C ALA A 136 12.36 2.11 -19.06
N ASP A 137 11.94 0.94 -18.59
CA ASP A 137 11.94 -0.30 -19.37
C ASP A 137 11.01 -0.19 -20.58
N GLY A 138 9.84 0.43 -20.43
CA GLY A 138 8.90 0.65 -21.52
C GLY A 138 9.41 1.61 -22.58
N VAL A 139 10.10 2.68 -22.17
CA VAL A 139 10.79 3.59 -23.12
C VAL A 139 11.91 2.86 -23.85
N ALA A 140 12.73 2.07 -23.14
CA ALA A 140 13.82 1.30 -23.73
C ALA A 140 13.32 0.22 -24.71
N ALA A 141 12.18 -0.40 -24.41
CA ALA A 141 11.52 -1.38 -25.28
C ALA A 141 10.77 -0.74 -26.47
N GLY A 142 10.62 0.59 -26.50
CA GLY A 142 9.84 1.31 -27.52
C GLY A 142 8.32 1.15 -27.39
N GLU A 143 7.85 0.70 -26.24
CA GLU A 143 6.43 0.58 -25.90
C GLU A 143 5.82 1.90 -25.41
N PHE A 144 6.66 2.76 -24.84
CA PHE A 144 6.30 4.12 -24.42
C PHE A 144 7.02 5.15 -25.26
N ALA A 145 6.50 6.36 -25.32
CA ALA A 145 7.06 7.42 -26.13
C ALA A 145 8.50 7.79 -25.68
N ALA A 146 9.39 8.00 -26.65
CA ALA A 146 10.82 8.18 -26.41
C ALA A 146 11.19 9.48 -25.67
N ASP A 147 10.28 10.44 -25.60
CA ASP A 147 10.42 11.73 -24.90
C ASP A 147 9.86 11.74 -23.49
N VAL A 148 9.37 10.59 -23.00
CA VAL A 148 8.90 10.43 -21.62
C VAL A 148 10.09 10.44 -20.67
N ASP A 149 10.05 11.33 -19.67
CA ASP A 149 10.98 11.35 -18.54
C ASP A 149 10.48 10.37 -17.47
N PRO A 150 11.19 9.26 -17.16
CA PRO A 150 10.70 8.25 -16.24
C PRO A 150 10.47 8.77 -14.82
N ALA A 151 11.38 9.58 -14.28
CA ALA A 151 11.28 10.08 -12.91
C ALA A 151 10.12 11.07 -12.74
N GLN A 152 9.98 12.01 -13.68
CA GLN A 152 8.89 12.97 -13.68
C GLN A 152 7.53 12.29 -13.88
N THR A 153 7.48 11.29 -14.75
CA THR A 153 6.27 10.53 -15.01
C THR A 153 5.88 9.66 -13.84
N ALA A 154 6.84 9.02 -13.17
CA ALA A 154 6.59 8.25 -11.94
C ALA A 154 5.98 9.12 -10.82
N LEU A 155 6.48 10.35 -10.65
CA LEU A 155 5.92 11.30 -9.69
C LEU A 155 4.46 11.66 -10.06
N ALA A 156 4.18 11.91 -11.33
CA ALA A 156 2.83 12.25 -11.80
C ALA A 156 1.84 11.08 -11.63
N ILE A 157 2.28 9.86 -11.94
CA ILE A 157 1.47 8.63 -11.77
C ILE A 157 1.15 8.41 -10.28
N ALA A 158 2.16 8.48 -9.40
CA ALA A 158 1.97 8.32 -7.96
C ALA A 158 0.97 9.36 -7.43
N ALA A 159 1.15 10.64 -7.77
CA ALA A 159 0.26 11.71 -7.33
C ALA A 159 -1.19 11.55 -7.84
N LEU A 160 -1.38 11.03 -9.06
CA LEU A 160 -2.70 10.75 -9.62
C LEU A 160 -3.41 9.63 -8.86
N ILE A 161 -2.69 8.53 -8.59
CA ILE A 161 -3.20 7.39 -7.81
C ILE A 161 -3.58 7.87 -6.40
N ASP A 162 -2.67 8.56 -5.72
CA ASP A 162 -2.87 9.09 -4.37
C ASP A 162 -4.12 9.98 -4.31
N GLY A 163 -4.25 10.92 -5.25
CA GLY A 163 -5.38 11.86 -5.26
C GLY A 163 -6.74 11.18 -5.46
N LEU A 164 -6.83 10.20 -6.35
CA LEU A 164 -8.07 9.47 -6.59
C LEU A 164 -8.38 8.48 -5.46
N THR A 165 -7.34 7.87 -4.87
CA THR A 165 -7.49 6.99 -3.72
C THR A 165 -8.06 7.73 -2.51
N VAL A 166 -7.60 8.96 -2.24
CA VAL A 166 -8.17 9.80 -1.17
C VAL A 166 -9.67 10.05 -1.41
N GLN A 167 -10.07 10.38 -2.63
CA GLN A 167 -11.48 10.64 -2.95
C GLN A 167 -12.33 9.38 -2.79
N ALA A 168 -11.84 8.23 -3.27
CA ALA A 168 -12.51 6.94 -3.10
C ALA A 168 -12.66 6.56 -1.61
N ALA A 169 -11.61 6.75 -0.81
CA ALA A 169 -11.60 6.50 0.63
C ALA A 169 -12.62 7.38 1.39
N LEU A 170 -12.82 8.62 0.93
CA LEU A 170 -13.80 9.55 1.50
C LEU A 170 -15.24 9.28 1.00
N GLY A 171 -15.44 8.30 0.15
CA GLY A 171 -16.76 7.92 -0.36
C GLY A 171 -17.33 8.91 -1.38
N ASP A 172 -16.48 9.54 -2.18
CA ASP A 172 -16.94 10.41 -3.27
C ASP A 172 -17.79 9.59 -4.25
N PRO A 173 -19.05 9.99 -4.50
CA PRO A 173 -19.96 9.24 -5.37
C PRO A 173 -19.50 9.18 -6.83
N GLU A 174 -18.63 10.09 -7.25
CA GLU A 174 -18.07 10.11 -8.60
C GLU A 174 -16.80 9.25 -8.74
N VAL A 175 -16.21 8.79 -7.62
CA VAL A 175 -14.91 8.07 -7.58
C VAL A 175 -15.05 6.72 -6.88
N SER A 176 -15.65 5.75 -7.58
CA SER A 176 -15.60 4.34 -7.14
C SER A 176 -14.24 3.71 -7.48
N VAL A 177 -13.87 2.61 -6.82
CA VAL A 177 -12.62 1.88 -7.13
C VAL A 177 -12.50 1.50 -8.61
N PRO A 178 -13.54 0.95 -9.29
CA PRO A 178 -13.46 0.69 -10.72
C PRO A 178 -13.22 1.95 -11.54
N ARG A 179 -13.89 3.07 -11.21
CA ARG A 179 -13.70 4.34 -11.91
C ARG A 179 -12.33 4.97 -11.66
N LEU A 180 -11.79 4.80 -10.46
CA LEU A 180 -10.41 5.17 -10.14
C LEU A 180 -9.45 4.44 -11.09
N THR A 181 -9.53 3.12 -11.14
CA THR A 181 -8.66 2.28 -11.98
C THR A 181 -8.75 2.67 -13.46
N GLU A 182 -9.96 2.81 -14.00
CA GLU A 182 -10.19 3.25 -15.37
C GLU A 182 -9.59 4.63 -15.64
N THR A 183 -9.83 5.59 -14.74
CA THR A 183 -9.32 6.97 -14.88
C THR A 183 -7.80 7.01 -14.85
N VAL A 184 -7.16 6.22 -13.96
CA VAL A 184 -5.71 6.11 -13.88
C VAL A 184 -5.16 5.49 -15.16
N LEU A 185 -5.70 4.36 -15.63
CA LEU A 185 -5.25 3.68 -16.84
C LEU A 185 -5.30 4.61 -18.06
N ILE A 186 -6.41 5.30 -18.28
CA ILE A 186 -6.56 6.25 -19.40
C ILE A 186 -5.53 7.41 -19.29
N SER A 187 -5.37 7.97 -18.10
CA SER A 187 -4.49 9.12 -17.87
C SER A 187 -3.02 8.74 -18.00
N VAL A 188 -2.64 7.59 -17.45
CA VAL A 188 -1.27 7.04 -17.52
C VAL A 188 -0.94 6.68 -18.98
N GLY A 189 -1.86 6.05 -19.72
CA GLY A 189 -1.67 5.79 -21.14
C GLY A 189 -1.35 7.06 -21.94
N ARG A 190 -2.04 8.16 -21.65
CA ARG A 190 -1.75 9.47 -22.27
C ARG A 190 -0.39 10.03 -21.88
N LEU A 191 0.02 9.90 -20.60
CA LEU A 191 1.32 10.34 -20.11
C LEU A 191 2.46 9.54 -20.77
N LEU A 192 2.24 8.25 -21.02
CA LEU A 192 3.21 7.34 -21.62
C LEU A 192 3.20 7.39 -23.17
N GLY A 193 2.23 8.07 -23.79
CA GLY A 193 2.04 8.06 -25.23
C GLY A 193 1.72 6.67 -25.78
N ALA A 194 1.01 5.84 -24.98
CA ALA A 194 0.70 4.45 -25.29
C ALA A 194 -0.73 4.10 -24.89
N GLU A 195 -1.34 3.14 -25.59
CA GLU A 195 -2.58 2.51 -25.11
C GLU A 195 -2.21 1.40 -24.14
N LEU A 196 -2.73 1.49 -22.91
CA LEU A 196 -2.59 0.42 -21.94
C LEU A 196 -3.72 -0.61 -22.17
N PRO A 197 -3.43 -1.93 -22.07
CA PRO A 197 -4.43 -2.95 -22.31
C PRO A 197 -5.53 -2.89 -21.25
N GLU A 198 -6.79 -2.94 -21.69
CA GLU A 198 -7.92 -3.23 -20.80
C GLU A 198 -7.84 -4.71 -20.40
N ARG A 199 -7.61 -5.02 -19.13
CA ARG A 199 -7.82 -6.40 -18.67
C ARG A 199 -9.33 -6.64 -18.59
N ALA A 200 -9.81 -7.60 -19.37
CA ALA A 200 -11.16 -8.09 -19.25
C ALA A 200 -11.43 -8.45 -17.78
N GLY A 201 -12.36 -7.73 -17.15
CA GLY A 201 -12.63 -7.70 -15.72
C GLY A 201 -12.37 -9.02 -15.02
N GLY A 202 -11.69 -8.96 -13.88
CA GLY A 202 -11.29 -10.10 -13.10
C GLY A 202 -12.40 -11.12 -13.01
N ARG A 203 -12.12 -12.34 -13.44
CA ARG A 203 -13.01 -13.47 -13.18
C ARG A 203 -13.13 -13.56 -11.67
N ALA A 204 -14.30 -13.17 -11.16
CA ALA A 204 -14.70 -13.61 -9.83
C ALA A 204 -14.49 -15.13 -9.80
N SER A 205 -13.53 -15.59 -9.02
CA SER A 205 -13.40 -17.01 -8.72
C SER A 205 -14.65 -17.47 -7.99
N PRO A 206 -15.19 -18.64 -8.34
CA PRO A 206 -16.41 -19.17 -7.78
C PRO A 206 -16.29 -19.52 -6.29
#